data_c99783c36e419b25bab80ee65570dd29
#
_entry.id   c99783c36e419b25bab80ee65570dd29
#
_cell.length_a   1.000
_cell.length_b   1.000
_cell.length_c   1.000
_cell.angle_alpha   90.00
_cell.angle_beta   90.00
_cell.angle_gamma   90.00
#
_symmetry.space_group_name_H-M   'P 1'
#
loop_
_entity.id
_entity.type
_entity.pdbx_description
1 polymer ?
#
loop_
_entity_poly.entity_id
_entity_poly.type
_entity_poly.pdbx_seq_one_letter_code
_entity_poly.pdbx_strand_id
1 'polypeptide(L)'
;EIGSGLVGSEMCIRDRQSTVIRFSQKLGYKNYRNMLLDLERADEGTDSMEEIQLADSIQATNEKVKLHTQKLLDLTLDINSAAEFQKAVEMIRAAKIIFCFGFLSTNSVADHMNELLQLFGLNSFCLDSFATMTAARNQGKDGLLIVFSKSGETAVTNRVARYAKERGLKIIGVTNMAPNTMAPYLDVWIKSIHSEVRTRFMHYTETLPLFFIVDCIILNLYKQDFSGYSDCVREHVAITKSMQEPLRKQLARDEPEEEEKE
;
A
#
# COMPACT_ATOMS: atom_id res chain seq x y z
N GLU A 1 0.82 7.10 -45.99
CA GLU A 1 1.35 8.21 -45.13
C GLU A 1 0.63 8.13 -43.80
N ILE A 2 1.32 7.64 -42.77
CA ILE A 2 0.80 7.53 -41.40
C ILE A 2 1.42 8.67 -40.61
N GLY A 3 0.54 9.55 -40.12
CA GLY A 3 0.88 10.76 -39.42
C GLY A 3 1.64 10.54 -38.11
N SER A 4 2.74 11.24 -37.97
CA SER A 4 3.55 11.39 -36.78
C SER A 4 2.81 12.23 -35.73
N GLY A 5 2.48 11.66 -34.60
CA GLY A 5 1.91 12.46 -33.50
C GLY A 5 1.50 11.72 -32.24
N LEU A 6 2.36 10.86 -31.69
CA LEU A 6 2.21 10.34 -30.33
C LEU A 6 3.54 9.75 -29.84
N VAL A 7 4.54 10.61 -29.68
CA VAL A 7 5.88 10.21 -29.24
C VAL A 7 6.28 11.12 -28.08
N GLY A 8 6.08 10.67 -26.86
CA GLY A 8 6.64 11.39 -25.69
C GLY A 8 6.39 10.69 -24.36
N SER A 9 5.18 10.26 -24.07
CA SER A 9 4.85 9.67 -22.78
C SER A 9 4.81 8.11 -22.77
N GLU A 10 4.50 7.50 -23.89
CA GLU A 10 4.50 6.03 -24.00
C GLU A 10 5.91 5.42 -24.07
N MET A 11 6.90 6.18 -24.54
CA MET A 11 8.27 5.71 -24.67
C MET A 11 8.96 5.48 -23.31
N CYS A 12 8.65 6.29 -22.30
CA CYS A 12 9.26 6.14 -20.97
C CYS A 12 8.72 4.91 -20.19
N ILE A 13 7.46 4.53 -20.42
CA ILE A 13 6.86 3.35 -19.76
C ILE A 13 7.26 2.07 -20.49
N ARG A 14 7.31 2.08 -21.82
CA ARG A 14 7.80 0.98 -22.65
C ARG A 14 9.28 0.69 -22.43
N ASP A 15 10.12 1.72 -22.25
CA ASP A 15 11.56 1.52 -22.02
C ASP A 15 11.87 0.81 -20.70
N ARG A 16 11.09 1.04 -19.64
CA ARG A 16 11.27 0.32 -18.37
C ARG A 16 10.84 -1.14 -18.46
N GLN A 17 9.72 -1.43 -19.12
CA GLN A 17 9.28 -2.81 -19.38
C GLN A 17 10.26 -3.53 -20.31
N SER A 18 10.74 -2.88 -21.36
CA SER A 18 11.71 -3.46 -22.29
C SER A 18 13.06 -3.72 -21.61
N THR A 19 13.46 -2.93 -20.62
CA THR A 19 14.72 -3.11 -19.89
C THR A 19 14.66 -4.37 -19.02
N VAL A 20 13.57 -4.60 -18.30
CA VAL A 20 13.39 -5.80 -17.47
C VAL A 20 13.28 -7.06 -18.32
N ILE A 21 12.54 -6.98 -19.43
CA ILE A 21 12.43 -8.10 -20.38
C ILE A 21 13.79 -8.38 -21.04
N ARG A 22 14.52 -7.36 -21.47
CA ARG A 22 15.87 -7.52 -22.04
C ARG A 22 16.86 -8.05 -21.03
N PHE A 23 16.74 -7.65 -19.77
CA PHE A 23 17.57 -8.17 -18.68
C PHE A 23 17.33 -9.66 -18.47
N SER A 24 16.07 -10.10 -18.36
CA SER A 24 15.73 -11.51 -18.24
C SER A 24 16.19 -12.33 -19.46
N GLN A 25 16.05 -11.79 -20.68
CA GLN A 25 16.52 -12.42 -21.90
C GLN A 25 18.04 -12.51 -21.99
N LYS A 26 18.79 -11.47 -21.53
CA LYS A 26 20.26 -11.52 -21.42
C LYS A 26 20.77 -12.58 -20.46
N LEU A 27 19.98 -12.90 -19.44
CA LEU A 27 20.24 -14.00 -18.50
C LEU A 27 19.79 -15.37 -19.03
N GLY A 28 19.29 -15.44 -20.28
CA GLY A 28 18.89 -16.68 -20.95
C GLY A 28 17.45 -17.12 -20.68
N TYR A 29 16.65 -16.29 -20.02
CA TYR A 29 15.26 -16.61 -19.72
C TYR A 29 14.32 -16.20 -20.86
N LYS A 30 13.31 -17.02 -21.14
CA LYS A 30 12.32 -16.77 -22.19
C LYS A 30 11.49 -15.49 -21.89
N ASN A 31 11.26 -15.17 -20.63
CA ASN A 31 10.60 -13.97 -20.14
C ASN A 31 10.93 -13.72 -18.66
N TYR A 32 10.56 -12.54 -18.14
CA TYR A 32 10.79 -12.14 -16.75
C TYR A 32 10.17 -13.11 -15.73
N ARG A 33 8.98 -13.65 -16.03
CA ARG A 33 8.31 -14.61 -15.16
C ARG A 33 9.11 -15.90 -15.00
N ASN A 34 9.69 -16.40 -16.10
CA ASN A 34 10.56 -17.59 -16.02
C ASN A 34 11.85 -17.34 -15.24
N MET A 35 12.39 -16.12 -15.32
CA MET A 35 13.52 -15.71 -14.50
C MET A 35 13.15 -15.69 -13.01
N LEU A 36 12.00 -15.12 -12.64
CA LEU A 36 11.52 -15.14 -11.25
C LEU A 36 11.28 -16.56 -10.75
N LEU A 37 10.62 -17.41 -11.54
CA LEU A 37 10.38 -18.81 -11.19
C LEU A 37 11.68 -19.61 -11.01
N ASP A 38 12.72 -19.33 -11.80
CA ASP A 38 14.02 -19.99 -11.67
C ASP A 38 14.84 -19.43 -10.51
N LEU A 39 14.74 -18.12 -10.24
CA LEU A 39 15.32 -17.53 -9.03
C LEU A 39 14.64 -18.09 -7.78
N GLU A 40 13.33 -18.25 -7.80
CA GLU A 40 12.56 -18.89 -6.74
C GLU A 40 12.98 -20.36 -6.57
N ARG A 41 13.16 -21.12 -7.68
CA ARG A 41 13.65 -22.51 -7.63
C ARG A 41 15.12 -22.65 -7.23
N ALA A 42 15.96 -21.69 -7.59
CA ALA A 42 17.36 -21.66 -7.14
C ALA A 42 17.47 -21.36 -5.64
N ASP A 43 16.53 -20.59 -5.12
CA ASP A 43 16.34 -20.35 -3.69
C ASP A 43 15.73 -21.60 -2.97
N GLU A 44 14.95 -22.45 -3.68
CA GLU A 44 14.42 -23.72 -3.17
C GLU A 44 15.52 -24.70 -2.67
N GLY A 45 16.76 -24.55 -3.14
CA GLY A 45 17.93 -25.30 -2.62
C GLY A 45 18.37 -24.89 -1.21
N THR A 46 17.96 -23.69 -0.77
CA THR A 46 18.24 -23.14 0.57
C THR A 46 16.98 -22.97 1.42
N ASP A 47 15.79 -23.04 0.83
CA ASP A 47 14.53 -22.55 1.36
C ASP A 47 13.59 -23.61 1.99
N SER A 48 14.04 -24.86 2.17
CA SER A 48 13.27 -25.87 2.92
C SER A 48 13.01 -25.45 4.40
N MET A 49 13.67 -24.39 4.88
CA MET A 49 13.45 -23.82 6.22
C MET A 49 12.34 -22.76 6.28
N GLU A 50 11.95 -22.14 5.15
CA GLU A 50 10.95 -21.06 5.16
C GLU A 50 9.52 -21.56 4.95
N GLU A 51 9.30 -22.72 4.35
CA GLU A 51 7.96 -23.25 4.13
C GLU A 51 7.35 -23.82 5.42
N ILE A 52 6.14 -23.37 5.76
CA ILE A 52 5.40 -23.88 6.91
C ILE A 52 4.96 -25.32 6.64
N GLN A 53 5.38 -26.24 7.52
CA GLN A 53 5.04 -27.65 7.46
C GLN A 53 3.93 -27.97 8.46
N LEU A 54 3.08 -28.97 8.14
CA LEU A 54 2.01 -29.41 9.06
C LEU A 54 2.56 -29.94 10.40
N ALA A 55 3.81 -30.40 10.41
CA ALA A 55 4.48 -30.91 11.61
C ALA A 55 5.20 -29.83 12.43
N ASP A 56 5.22 -28.56 11.96
CA ASP A 56 5.87 -27.46 12.67
C ASP A 56 5.22 -27.24 14.04
N SER A 57 6.03 -27.00 15.05
CA SER A 57 5.56 -26.45 16.31
C SER A 57 5.05 -25.03 16.12
N ILE A 58 4.21 -24.54 17.04
CA ILE A 58 3.74 -23.13 17.04
C ILE A 58 4.94 -22.16 16.98
N GLN A 59 5.99 -22.44 17.76
CA GLN A 59 7.18 -21.60 17.76
C GLN A 59 7.88 -21.60 16.40
N ALA A 60 8.08 -22.76 15.77
CA ALA A 60 8.69 -22.87 14.46
C ALA A 60 7.86 -22.14 13.39
N THR A 61 6.54 -22.28 13.42
CA THR A 61 5.64 -21.53 12.54
C THR A 61 5.79 -20.02 12.71
N ASN A 62 5.81 -19.52 13.95
CA ASN A 62 5.97 -18.11 14.24
C ASN A 62 7.32 -17.55 13.76
N GLU A 63 8.41 -18.31 13.93
CA GLU A 63 9.73 -17.94 13.42
C GLU A 63 9.74 -17.85 11.88
N LYS A 64 9.15 -18.81 11.20
CA LYS A 64 9.03 -18.82 9.73
C LYS A 64 8.21 -17.62 9.22
N VAL A 65 7.07 -17.31 9.85
CA VAL A 65 6.26 -16.11 9.52
C VAL A 65 7.07 -14.84 9.70
N LYS A 66 7.84 -14.72 10.79
CA LYS A 66 8.71 -13.57 11.05
C LYS A 66 9.76 -13.40 9.96
N LEU A 67 10.51 -14.48 9.65
CA LEU A 67 11.57 -14.46 8.63
C LEU A 67 11.03 -14.09 7.26
N HIS A 68 9.90 -14.69 6.86
CA HIS A 68 9.23 -14.37 5.62
C HIS A 68 8.80 -12.90 5.55
N THR A 69 8.20 -12.39 6.64
CA THR A 69 7.79 -10.98 6.72
C THR A 69 8.99 -10.04 6.58
N GLN A 70 10.10 -10.30 7.27
CA GLN A 70 11.31 -9.51 7.15
C GLN A 70 11.81 -9.46 5.71
N LYS A 71 11.91 -10.61 5.04
CA LYS A 71 12.32 -10.71 3.63
C LYS A 71 11.41 -9.88 2.70
N LEU A 72 10.08 -9.94 2.91
CA LEU A 72 9.14 -9.13 2.13
C LEU A 72 9.33 -7.62 2.32
N LEU A 73 9.63 -7.17 3.54
CA LEU A 73 9.86 -5.76 3.83
C LEU A 73 11.17 -5.28 3.21
N ASP A 74 12.26 -6.05 3.35
CA ASP A 74 13.57 -5.74 2.78
C ASP A 74 13.48 -5.62 1.25
N LEU A 75 12.91 -6.62 0.59
CA LEU A 75 12.70 -6.61 -0.86
C LEU A 75 11.80 -5.45 -1.30
N THR A 76 10.78 -5.10 -0.52
CA THR A 76 9.89 -3.97 -0.84
C THR A 76 10.64 -2.64 -0.81
N LEU A 77 11.59 -2.45 0.11
CA LEU A 77 12.46 -1.26 0.09
C LEU A 77 13.41 -1.27 -1.11
N ASP A 78 14.03 -2.39 -1.40
CA ASP A 78 15.04 -2.51 -2.45
C ASP A 78 14.51 -2.22 -3.86
N ILE A 79 13.24 -2.53 -4.11
CA ILE A 79 12.59 -2.31 -5.42
C ILE A 79 12.04 -0.89 -5.62
N ASN A 80 12.03 -0.06 -4.57
CA ASN A 80 11.54 1.31 -4.62
C ASN A 80 12.68 2.31 -4.40
N SER A 81 12.72 3.33 -5.23
CA SER A 81 13.67 4.42 -5.05
C SER A 81 13.14 5.47 -4.06
N ALA A 82 14.05 6.16 -3.36
CA ALA A 82 13.69 7.30 -2.52
C ALA A 82 12.92 8.39 -3.30
N ALA A 83 13.21 8.55 -4.60
CA ALA A 83 12.52 9.51 -5.45
C ALA A 83 11.04 9.18 -5.69
N GLU A 84 10.66 7.90 -5.73
CA GLU A 84 9.26 7.48 -5.84
C GLU A 84 8.48 7.84 -4.58
N PHE A 85 9.03 7.58 -3.40
CA PHE A 85 8.44 8.01 -2.12
C PHE A 85 8.37 9.52 -1.98
N GLN A 86 9.43 10.25 -2.34
CA GLN A 86 9.45 11.71 -2.32
C GLN A 86 8.33 12.28 -3.19
N LYS A 87 8.17 11.77 -4.42
CA LYS A 87 7.12 12.21 -5.33
C LYS A 87 5.72 11.91 -4.80
N ALA A 88 5.52 10.75 -4.14
CA ALA A 88 4.25 10.43 -3.50
C ALA A 88 3.92 11.43 -2.37
N VAL A 89 4.88 11.74 -1.51
CA VAL A 89 4.72 12.74 -0.43
C VAL A 89 4.40 14.12 -0.98
N GLU A 90 5.08 14.57 -2.02
CA GLU A 90 4.82 15.85 -2.69
C GLU A 90 3.41 15.92 -3.26
N MET A 91 2.93 14.83 -3.88
CA MET A 91 1.57 14.77 -4.42
C MET A 91 0.51 14.81 -3.32
N ILE A 92 0.76 14.14 -2.19
CA ILE A 92 -0.14 14.17 -1.02
C ILE A 92 -0.24 15.60 -0.46
N ARG A 93 0.89 16.28 -0.28
CA ARG A 93 0.93 17.68 0.20
C ARG A 93 0.25 18.68 -0.73
N ALA A 94 0.33 18.46 -2.03
CA ALA A 94 -0.25 19.35 -3.03
C ALA A 94 -1.76 19.14 -3.24
N ALA A 95 -2.31 18.02 -2.81
CA ALA A 95 -3.70 17.68 -3.02
C ALA A 95 -4.62 18.46 -2.07
N LYS A 96 -5.73 18.99 -2.59
CA LYS A 96 -6.78 19.62 -1.76
C LYS A 96 -7.72 18.59 -1.14
N ILE A 97 -7.85 17.44 -1.80
CA ILE A 97 -8.68 16.32 -1.35
C ILE A 97 -8.00 15.00 -1.77
N ILE A 98 -8.00 14.04 -0.87
CA ILE A 98 -7.37 12.74 -1.07
C ILE A 98 -8.43 11.65 -0.95
N PHE A 99 -8.45 10.74 -1.90
CA PHE A 99 -9.28 9.54 -1.87
C PHE A 99 -8.39 8.32 -1.70
N CYS A 100 -8.72 7.47 -0.73
CA CYS A 100 -8.05 6.18 -0.54
C CYS A 100 -8.98 5.07 -1.02
N PHE A 101 -8.46 4.09 -1.74
CA PHE A 101 -9.24 2.96 -2.22
C PHE A 101 -8.45 1.66 -2.18
N GLY A 102 -9.09 0.63 -1.65
CA GLY A 102 -8.68 -0.76 -1.72
C GLY A 102 -9.91 -1.65 -1.91
N PHE A 103 -9.70 -2.92 -2.26
CA PHE A 103 -10.79 -3.87 -2.42
C PHE A 103 -10.51 -5.15 -1.61
N LEU A 104 -11.49 -5.64 -0.87
CA LEU A 104 -11.37 -6.78 0.06
C LEU A 104 -10.22 -6.55 1.06
N SER A 105 -9.21 -7.41 1.10
CA SER A 105 -8.10 -7.33 2.06
C SER A 105 -7.27 -6.05 1.95
N THR A 106 -7.27 -5.35 0.82
CA THR A 106 -6.55 -4.08 0.67
C THR A 106 -7.37 -2.88 1.09
N ASN A 107 -8.67 -3.06 1.39
CA ASN A 107 -9.50 -1.99 1.96
C ASN A 107 -8.98 -1.56 3.33
N SER A 108 -8.56 -2.50 4.18
CA SER A 108 -7.98 -2.18 5.50
C SER A 108 -6.71 -1.34 5.40
N VAL A 109 -5.93 -1.49 4.34
CA VAL A 109 -4.76 -0.63 4.08
C VAL A 109 -5.19 0.78 3.67
N ALA A 110 -6.21 0.88 2.83
CA ALA A 110 -6.78 2.16 2.41
C ALA A 110 -7.39 2.92 3.59
N ASP A 111 -8.13 2.23 4.45
CA ASP A 111 -8.71 2.79 5.69
C ASP A 111 -7.61 3.29 6.62
N HIS A 112 -6.56 2.49 6.85
CA HIS A 112 -5.43 2.88 7.68
C HIS A 112 -4.70 4.12 7.12
N MET A 113 -4.44 4.15 5.82
CA MET A 113 -3.86 5.33 5.17
C MET A 113 -4.73 6.57 5.37
N ASN A 114 -6.05 6.43 5.20
CA ASN A 114 -7.00 7.51 5.38
C ASN A 114 -7.02 8.03 6.82
N GLU A 115 -7.04 7.14 7.81
CA GLU A 115 -7.00 7.50 9.24
C GLU A 115 -5.75 8.33 9.57
N LEU A 116 -4.57 7.91 9.09
CA LEU A 116 -3.32 8.62 9.33
C LEU A 116 -3.27 9.98 8.63
N LEU A 117 -3.82 10.10 7.42
CA LEU A 117 -3.95 11.39 6.73
C LEU A 117 -4.88 12.34 7.49
N GLN A 118 -6.02 11.86 7.98
CA GLN A 118 -6.96 12.64 8.79
C GLN A 118 -6.34 13.06 10.13
N LEU A 119 -5.53 12.20 10.74
CA LEU A 119 -4.78 12.52 11.97
C LEU A 119 -3.84 13.71 11.76
N PHE A 120 -3.33 13.91 10.56
CA PHE A 120 -2.53 15.07 10.16
C PHE A 120 -3.36 16.27 9.70
N GLY A 121 -4.68 16.22 9.83
CA GLY A 121 -5.59 17.29 9.42
C GLY A 121 -5.78 17.40 7.91
N LEU A 122 -5.36 16.39 7.14
CA LEU A 122 -5.55 16.38 5.70
C LEU A 122 -6.97 15.96 5.33
N ASN A 123 -7.53 16.59 4.29
CA ASN A 123 -8.87 16.30 3.81
C ASN A 123 -8.87 15.00 3.00
N SER A 124 -9.12 13.87 3.67
CA SER A 124 -9.07 12.54 3.06
C SER A 124 -10.30 11.70 3.35
N PHE A 125 -10.64 10.79 2.43
CA PHE A 125 -11.80 9.91 2.49
C PHE A 125 -11.50 8.55 1.87
N CYS A 126 -12.00 7.47 2.48
CA CYS A 126 -12.07 6.18 1.81
C CYS A 126 -13.23 6.15 0.81
N LEU A 127 -12.97 5.61 -0.37
CA LEU A 127 -14.00 5.31 -1.36
C LEU A 127 -14.58 3.93 -1.06
N ASP A 128 -15.78 3.90 -0.49
CA ASP A 128 -16.49 2.67 -0.14
C ASP A 128 -17.51 2.25 -1.21
N SER A 129 -17.90 3.18 -2.07
CA SER A 129 -18.93 2.96 -3.07
C SER A 129 -18.73 3.78 -4.35
N PHE A 130 -19.45 3.42 -5.41
CA PHE A 130 -19.53 4.24 -6.63
C PHE A 130 -20.14 5.63 -6.39
N ALA A 131 -20.93 5.81 -5.34
CA ALA A 131 -21.47 7.11 -4.96
C ALA A 131 -20.37 8.07 -4.51
N THR A 132 -19.43 7.59 -3.70
CA THR A 132 -18.25 8.37 -3.29
C THR A 132 -17.33 8.69 -4.48
N MET A 133 -17.18 7.76 -5.43
CA MET A 133 -16.49 8.04 -6.69
C MET A 133 -17.19 9.16 -7.50
N THR A 134 -18.52 9.21 -7.47
CA THR A 134 -19.27 10.27 -8.14
C THR A 134 -19.03 11.63 -7.46
N ALA A 135 -18.87 11.66 -6.14
CA ALA A 135 -18.49 12.88 -5.40
C ALA A 135 -17.07 13.36 -5.80
N ALA A 136 -16.15 12.46 -6.08
CA ALA A 136 -14.82 12.79 -6.59
C ALA A 136 -14.81 13.41 -8.00
N ARG A 137 -15.93 13.33 -8.71
CA ARG A 137 -16.08 13.75 -10.11
C ARG A 137 -15.66 15.19 -10.38
N ASN A 138 -15.92 16.10 -9.45
CA ASN A 138 -15.73 17.53 -9.64
C ASN A 138 -14.39 18.06 -9.10
N GLN A 139 -13.50 17.17 -8.60
CA GLN A 139 -12.26 17.58 -7.96
C GLN A 139 -11.12 17.82 -8.96
N GLY A 140 -11.18 17.19 -10.13
CA GLY A 140 -10.23 17.43 -11.21
C GLY A 140 -8.77 17.27 -10.77
N LYS A 141 -7.93 18.24 -11.17
CA LYS A 141 -6.48 18.24 -10.88
C LYS A 141 -6.12 18.46 -9.41
N ASP A 142 -7.05 18.93 -8.60
CA ASP A 142 -6.87 19.18 -7.16
C ASP A 142 -7.11 17.90 -6.33
N GLY A 143 -7.68 16.86 -6.93
CA GLY A 143 -7.93 15.57 -6.30
C GLY A 143 -6.78 14.59 -6.51
N LEU A 144 -6.50 13.80 -5.47
CA LEU A 144 -5.56 12.69 -5.49
C LEU A 144 -6.29 11.39 -5.15
N LEU A 145 -6.04 10.33 -5.93
CA LEU A 145 -6.42 8.97 -5.57
C LEU A 145 -5.17 8.21 -5.12
N ILE A 146 -5.23 7.57 -3.95
CA ILE A 146 -4.27 6.57 -3.50
C ILE A 146 -4.97 5.21 -3.58
N VAL A 147 -4.48 4.31 -4.44
CA VAL A 147 -5.12 3.01 -4.70
C VAL A 147 -4.19 1.86 -4.36
N PHE A 148 -4.73 0.89 -3.62
CA PHE A 148 -4.01 -0.30 -3.16
C PHE A 148 -4.55 -1.55 -3.85
N SER A 149 -3.64 -2.34 -4.43
CA SER A 149 -3.97 -3.62 -5.05
C SER A 149 -2.78 -4.55 -4.99
N LYS A 150 -2.92 -5.76 -4.44
CA LYS A 150 -1.81 -6.71 -4.36
C LYS A 150 -1.24 -7.05 -5.74
N SER A 151 -2.08 -7.38 -6.69
CA SER A 151 -1.66 -7.83 -8.03
C SER A 151 -1.64 -6.73 -9.09
N GLY A 152 -2.39 -5.64 -8.89
CA GLY A 152 -2.68 -4.67 -9.94
C GLY A 152 -3.65 -5.16 -11.05
N GLU A 153 -4.20 -6.37 -10.87
CA GLU A 153 -5.10 -7.01 -11.85
C GLU A 153 -6.58 -7.02 -11.42
N THR A 154 -6.88 -6.58 -10.19
CA THR A 154 -8.25 -6.59 -9.68
C THR A 154 -9.15 -5.66 -10.49
N ALA A 155 -10.17 -6.21 -11.15
CA ALA A 155 -11.02 -5.47 -12.08
C ALA A 155 -11.69 -4.24 -11.44
N VAL A 156 -12.08 -4.33 -10.15
CA VAL A 156 -12.70 -3.22 -9.42
C VAL A 156 -11.70 -2.07 -9.21
N THR A 157 -10.49 -2.37 -8.72
CA THR A 157 -9.45 -1.35 -8.49
C THR A 157 -9.01 -0.70 -9.79
N ASN A 158 -8.88 -1.48 -10.88
CA ASN A 158 -8.53 -0.98 -12.20
C ASN A 158 -9.62 -0.05 -12.77
N ARG A 159 -10.90 -0.37 -12.53
CA ARG A 159 -12.01 0.49 -12.92
C ARG A 159 -11.99 1.83 -12.17
N VAL A 160 -11.70 1.79 -10.86
CA VAL A 160 -11.58 3.00 -10.04
C VAL A 160 -10.41 3.86 -10.52
N ALA A 161 -9.23 3.29 -10.72
CA ALA A 161 -8.05 4.00 -11.21
C ALA A 161 -8.30 4.63 -12.59
N ARG A 162 -8.87 3.88 -13.53
CA ARG A 162 -9.24 4.41 -14.85
C ARG A 162 -10.23 5.56 -14.76
N TYR A 163 -11.30 5.41 -13.98
CA TYR A 163 -12.30 6.46 -13.80
C TYR A 163 -11.69 7.74 -13.20
N ALA A 164 -10.83 7.62 -12.20
CA ALA A 164 -10.13 8.75 -11.62
C ALA A 164 -9.22 9.45 -12.64
N LYS A 165 -8.49 8.69 -13.47
CA LYS A 165 -7.64 9.23 -14.54
C LYS A 165 -8.44 10.00 -15.58
N GLU A 166 -9.58 9.45 -16.03
CA GLU A 166 -10.50 10.10 -16.98
C GLU A 166 -11.07 11.42 -16.44
N ARG A 167 -11.12 11.59 -15.12
CA ARG A 167 -11.57 12.80 -14.43
C ARG A 167 -10.46 13.78 -14.09
N GLY A 168 -9.22 13.45 -14.44
CA GLY A 168 -8.08 14.33 -14.25
C GLY A 168 -7.45 14.28 -12.85
N LEU A 169 -7.85 13.32 -11.98
CA LEU A 169 -7.18 13.12 -10.70
C LEU A 169 -5.76 12.61 -10.92
N LYS A 170 -4.89 13.01 -10.01
CA LYS A 170 -3.59 12.37 -9.86
C LYS A 170 -3.74 11.02 -9.15
N ILE A 171 -2.89 10.06 -9.47
CA ILE A 171 -3.02 8.70 -8.92
C ILE A 171 -1.68 8.20 -8.41
N ILE A 172 -1.64 7.85 -7.12
CA ILE A 172 -0.59 7.03 -6.51
C ILE A 172 -1.13 5.60 -6.43
N GLY A 173 -0.45 4.67 -7.08
CA GLY A 173 -0.78 3.24 -6.97
C GLY A 173 0.25 2.50 -6.15
N VAL A 174 -0.22 1.67 -5.22
CA VAL A 174 0.61 0.74 -4.46
C VAL A 174 0.22 -0.68 -4.90
N THR A 175 1.09 -1.32 -5.67
CA THR A 175 0.79 -2.63 -6.26
C THR A 175 2.06 -3.40 -6.63
N ASN A 176 1.90 -4.66 -7.05
CA ASN A 176 2.99 -5.54 -7.45
C ASN A 176 3.95 -4.85 -8.44
N MET A 177 5.22 -5.18 -8.31
CA MET A 177 6.30 -4.73 -9.20
C MET A 177 6.18 -5.27 -10.64
N ALA A 178 5.52 -6.39 -10.85
CA ALA A 178 5.32 -6.96 -12.18
C ALA A 178 4.43 -6.05 -13.05
N PRO A 179 4.63 -6.03 -14.36
CA PRO A 179 3.73 -5.35 -15.29
C PRO A 179 2.28 -5.78 -15.06
N ASN A 180 1.40 -4.81 -14.85
CA ASN A 180 0.00 -5.06 -14.52
C ASN A 180 -0.95 -4.06 -15.18
N THR A 181 -2.24 -4.37 -15.17
CA THR A 181 -3.28 -3.58 -15.84
C THR A 181 -3.49 -2.20 -15.19
N MET A 182 -3.12 -2.01 -13.92
CA MET A 182 -3.26 -0.74 -13.22
C MET A 182 -2.16 0.26 -13.59
N ALA A 183 -0.94 -0.21 -13.83
CA ALA A 183 0.26 0.61 -14.03
C ALA A 183 0.09 1.78 -15.03
N PRO A 184 -0.61 1.64 -16.18
CA PRO A 184 -0.79 2.74 -17.14
C PRO A 184 -1.58 3.94 -16.61
N TYR A 185 -2.34 3.80 -15.53
CA TYR A 185 -3.14 4.87 -14.95
C TYR A 185 -2.39 5.69 -13.90
N LEU A 186 -1.25 5.19 -13.41
CA LEU A 186 -0.54 5.74 -12.26
C LEU A 186 0.37 6.93 -12.63
N ASP A 187 0.34 7.98 -11.83
CA ASP A 187 1.31 9.09 -11.88
C ASP A 187 2.54 8.79 -11.00
N VAL A 188 2.33 8.01 -9.91
CA VAL A 188 3.38 7.40 -9.08
C VAL A 188 3.02 5.94 -8.82
N TRP A 189 3.98 5.07 -9.01
CA TRP A 189 3.85 3.65 -8.73
C TRP A 189 4.84 3.25 -7.64
N ILE A 190 4.34 3.03 -6.43
CA ILE A 190 5.08 2.39 -5.35
C ILE A 190 4.85 0.89 -5.46
N LYS A 191 5.94 0.15 -5.54
CA LYS A 191 5.92 -1.29 -5.80
C LYS A 191 5.90 -2.05 -4.50
N SER A 192 5.10 -3.10 -4.41
CA SER A 192 5.14 -4.07 -3.33
C SER A 192 5.55 -5.44 -3.88
N ILE A 193 6.12 -6.26 -3.03
CA ILE A 193 6.34 -7.66 -3.36
C ILE A 193 5.05 -8.42 -3.11
N HIS A 194 4.69 -9.22 -4.09
CA HIS A 194 3.59 -10.16 -4.02
C HIS A 194 4.10 -11.49 -4.57
N SER A 195 4.12 -12.52 -3.75
CA SER A 195 4.51 -13.85 -4.18
C SER A 195 3.46 -14.44 -5.14
N GLU A 196 3.87 -14.78 -6.35
CA GLU A 196 3.03 -15.54 -7.28
C GLU A 196 2.99 -17.03 -6.90
N VAL A 197 3.90 -17.47 -6.02
CA VAL A 197 3.95 -18.85 -5.53
C VAL A 197 2.81 -19.05 -4.55
N ARG A 198 1.81 -19.77 -4.99
CA ARG A 198 0.66 -20.20 -4.16
C ARG A 198 1.11 -21.29 -3.17
N THR A 199 1.94 -20.95 -2.21
CA THR A 199 2.08 -21.80 -1.03
C THR A 199 0.77 -21.75 -0.26
N ARG A 200 0.27 -22.90 0.18
CA ARG A 200 -1.07 -23.04 0.77
C ARG A 200 -1.35 -22.11 1.96
N PHE A 201 -0.33 -21.50 2.56
CA PHE A 201 -0.43 -20.80 3.84
C PHE A 201 0.05 -19.33 3.80
N MET A 202 0.77 -18.87 2.76
CA MET A 202 1.46 -17.57 2.77
C MET A 202 0.65 -16.37 2.24
N HIS A 203 -0.54 -16.57 1.70
CA HIS A 203 -1.39 -15.47 1.21
C HIS A 203 -1.81 -14.45 2.26
N TYR A 204 -1.73 -14.81 3.54
CA TYR A 204 -2.22 -13.95 4.63
C TYR A 204 -1.25 -12.82 4.99
N THR A 205 0.06 -13.01 4.76
CA THR A 205 1.08 -12.01 5.10
C THR A 205 1.32 -10.96 4.02
N GLU A 206 0.82 -11.16 2.81
CA GLU A 206 1.03 -10.29 1.65
C GLU A 206 0.46 -8.88 1.77
N THR A 207 -0.34 -8.60 2.78
CA THR A 207 -0.86 -7.26 3.06
C THR A 207 0.13 -6.43 3.88
N LEU A 208 1.05 -7.06 4.62
CA LEU A 208 2.03 -6.38 5.47
C LEU A 208 2.96 -5.42 4.69
N PRO A 209 3.51 -5.78 3.52
CA PRO A 209 4.30 -4.83 2.72
C PRO A 209 3.52 -3.57 2.32
N LEU A 210 2.20 -3.67 2.14
CA LEU A 210 1.36 -2.50 1.82
C LEU A 210 1.22 -1.57 3.03
N PHE A 211 1.02 -2.11 4.24
CA PHE A 211 1.03 -1.33 5.49
C PHE A 211 2.37 -0.67 5.72
N PHE A 212 3.46 -1.40 5.52
CA PHE A 212 4.82 -0.85 5.63
C PHE A 212 5.05 0.32 4.67
N ILE A 213 4.58 0.23 3.42
CA ILE A 213 4.64 1.34 2.47
C ILE A 213 3.84 2.54 2.98
N VAL A 214 2.66 2.32 3.58
CA VAL A 214 1.87 3.39 4.21
C VAL A 214 2.69 4.07 5.29
N ASP A 215 3.31 3.32 6.21
CA ASP A 215 4.15 3.88 7.27
C ASP A 215 5.33 4.68 6.70
N CYS A 216 5.99 4.17 5.67
CA CYS A 216 7.06 4.89 4.99
C CYS A 216 6.59 6.23 4.39
N ILE A 217 5.43 6.26 3.74
CA ILE A 217 4.86 7.48 3.17
C ILE A 217 4.49 8.46 4.28
N ILE A 218 3.77 8.01 5.29
CA ILE A 218 3.26 8.85 6.39
C ILE A 218 4.41 9.44 7.23
N LEU A 219 5.43 8.66 7.56
CA LEU A 219 6.56 9.16 8.33
C LEU A 219 7.42 10.15 7.51
N ASN A 220 7.55 9.95 6.21
CA ASN A 220 8.20 10.92 5.35
C ASN A 220 7.35 12.18 5.16
N LEU A 221 6.02 12.06 5.10
CA LEU A 221 5.11 13.20 5.11
C LEU A 221 5.22 13.99 6.41
N TYR A 222 5.20 13.31 7.57
CA TYR A 222 5.36 13.90 8.89
C TYR A 222 6.64 14.74 9.02
N LYS A 223 7.76 14.26 8.48
CA LYS A 223 9.04 14.99 8.46
C LYS A 223 8.99 16.30 7.67
N GLN A 224 8.10 16.44 6.71
CA GLN A 224 8.01 17.64 5.85
C GLN A 224 7.40 18.84 6.58
N ASP A 225 6.53 18.60 7.56
CA ASP A 225 5.95 19.62 8.43
C ASP A 225 5.76 19.07 9.85
N PHE A 226 6.87 18.81 10.50
CA PHE A 226 6.89 18.20 11.84
C PHE A 226 6.07 18.98 12.87
N SER A 227 6.14 20.32 12.85
CA SER A 227 5.42 21.16 13.81
C SER A 227 3.90 21.11 13.57
N GLY A 228 3.45 21.36 12.33
CA GLY A 228 2.04 21.41 11.99
C GLY A 228 1.35 20.05 12.24
N TYR A 229 1.94 18.96 11.76
CA TYR A 229 1.36 17.62 12.00
C TYR A 229 1.41 17.18 13.45
N SER A 230 2.44 17.57 14.21
CA SER A 230 2.49 17.30 15.68
C SER A 230 1.39 18.02 16.43
N ASP A 231 1.02 19.23 16.02
CA ASP A 231 -0.09 19.97 16.61
C ASP A 231 -1.42 19.27 16.37
N CYS A 232 -1.69 18.83 15.12
CA CYS A 232 -2.88 18.06 14.79
C CYS A 232 -2.98 16.76 15.62
N VAL A 233 -1.88 16.02 15.74
CA VAL A 233 -1.84 14.78 16.54
C VAL A 233 -2.12 15.07 18.01
N ARG A 234 -1.55 16.15 18.59
CA ARG A 234 -1.80 16.53 19.98
C ARG A 234 -3.25 16.90 20.24
N GLU A 235 -3.85 17.63 19.31
CA GLU A 235 -5.27 18.00 19.38
C GLU A 235 -6.16 16.76 19.34
N HIS A 236 -5.90 15.84 18.40
CA HIS A 236 -6.63 14.57 18.30
C HIS A 236 -6.54 13.75 19.59
N VAL A 237 -5.35 13.63 20.18
CA VAL A 237 -5.14 12.92 21.46
C VAL A 237 -5.90 13.60 22.60
N ALA A 238 -5.94 14.93 22.63
CA ALA A 238 -6.68 15.67 23.66
C ALA A 238 -8.20 15.44 23.54
N ILE A 239 -8.75 15.49 22.33
CA ILE A 239 -10.17 15.21 22.05
C ILE A 239 -10.50 13.77 22.47
N THR A 240 -9.70 12.80 22.05
CA THR A 240 -9.93 11.38 22.37
C THR A 240 -9.93 11.13 23.88
N LYS A 241 -8.98 11.72 24.62
CA LYS A 241 -8.95 11.65 26.10
C LYS A 241 -10.20 12.25 26.73
N SER A 242 -10.64 13.41 26.25
CA SER A 242 -11.85 14.07 26.78
C SER A 242 -13.12 13.23 26.56
N MET A 243 -13.20 12.49 25.46
CA MET A 243 -14.32 11.58 25.18
C MET A 243 -14.31 10.30 26.04
N GLN A 244 -13.13 9.80 26.41
CA GLN A 244 -13.00 8.58 27.22
C GLN A 244 -13.14 8.82 28.73
N GLU A 245 -12.91 10.04 29.22
CA GLU A 245 -12.93 10.36 30.64
C GLU A 245 -14.30 10.13 31.31
N PRO A 246 -15.45 10.47 30.70
CA PRO A 246 -16.77 10.17 31.27
C PRO A 246 -17.02 8.66 31.42
N LEU A 247 -16.61 7.86 30.42
CA LEU A 247 -16.75 6.40 30.47
C LEU A 247 -15.93 5.76 31.59
N ARG A 248 -14.68 6.21 31.78
CA ARG A 248 -13.83 5.75 32.88
C ARG A 248 -14.40 6.06 34.25
N LYS A 249 -15.00 7.25 34.42
CA LYS A 249 -15.66 7.65 35.66
C LYS A 249 -16.94 6.83 35.93
N GLN A 250 -17.60 6.37 34.89
CA GLN A 250 -18.78 5.52 34.99
C GLN A 250 -18.41 4.09 35.36
N LEU A 251 -17.41 3.50 34.69
CA LEU A 251 -16.89 2.16 34.99
C LEU A 251 -16.32 2.05 36.41
N ALA A 252 -15.59 3.10 36.87
CA ALA A 252 -15.07 3.12 38.24
C ALA A 252 -16.15 3.25 39.33
N ARG A 253 -17.39 3.65 38.99
CA ARG A 253 -18.54 3.64 39.92
C ARG A 253 -19.27 2.31 39.94
N ASP A 254 -19.11 1.51 38.91
CA ASP A 254 -19.78 0.21 38.76
C ASP A 254 -18.91 -0.97 39.26
N GLU A 255 -17.67 -0.72 39.69
CA GLU A 255 -16.85 -1.71 40.39
C GLU A 255 -17.45 -1.95 41.80
N PRO A 256 -17.88 -3.20 42.14
CA PRO A 256 -18.38 -3.49 43.46
C PRO A 256 -17.29 -3.28 44.50
N GLU A 257 -17.59 -2.53 45.58
CA GLU A 257 -16.74 -2.47 46.75
C GLU A 257 -16.43 -3.89 47.21
N GLU A 258 -15.19 -4.34 47.10
CA GLU A 258 -14.78 -5.61 47.71
C GLU A 258 -15.04 -5.49 49.22
N GLU A 259 -16.07 -6.17 49.73
CA GLU A 259 -16.29 -6.32 51.15
C GLU A 259 -15.06 -6.97 51.77
N GLU A 260 -14.27 -6.18 52.46
CA GLU A 260 -13.27 -6.66 53.42
C GLU A 260 -14.02 -7.57 54.43
N LYS A 261 -13.93 -8.86 54.22
CA LYS A 261 -14.32 -9.81 55.26
C LYS A 261 -13.17 -9.90 56.25
N GLU A 262 -13.46 -9.41 57.47
CA GLU A 262 -12.73 -9.72 58.68
C GLU A 262 -12.63 -11.22 58.97
#